data_5e5543fe1282219537cc272633433a40
#
_entry.id   5e5543fe1282219537cc272633433a40
#
_cell.length_a   1.000
_cell.length_b   1.000
_cell.length_c   1.000
_cell.angle_alpha   90.00
_cell.angle_beta   90.00
_cell.angle_gamma   90.00
#
_symmetry.space_group_name_H-M   'P 1'
#
loop_
_entity.id
_entity.type
_entity.pdbx_description
1 polymer ?
#
loop_
_entity_poly.entity_id
_entity_poly.type
_entity_poly.pdbx_seq_one_letter_code
_entity_poly.pdbx_strand_id
1 'polypeptide(L)'
;MNEITSFIDSLDLGFEPIEEGNGYVISLDNSDDFSSIYNKLFLNDDLEEDDQKLLEDVSYFVFTNGNYEIIMSANYDTDRYEIRIGER
;
A
#
# COMPACT_ATOMS: atom_id res chain seq x y z
N MET A 1 18.16 12.48 5.81
CA MET A 1 16.98 11.67 6.17
C MET A 1 16.05 11.59 4.96
N ASN A 2 15.57 10.42 4.65
CA ASN A 2 14.71 10.23 3.50
C ASN A 2 13.26 10.52 3.89
N GLU A 3 12.62 11.46 3.20
CA GLU A 3 11.25 11.86 3.50
C GLU A 3 10.24 10.71 3.31
N ILE A 4 10.48 9.83 2.34
CA ILE A 4 9.59 8.71 2.10
C ILE A 4 9.60 7.70 3.27
N THR A 5 10.75 7.49 3.91
CA THR A 5 10.80 6.61 5.08
C THR A 5 10.04 7.20 6.26
N SER A 6 10.10 8.51 6.43
CA SER A 6 9.30 9.18 7.46
C SER A 6 7.82 9.04 7.19
N PHE A 7 7.41 9.16 5.92
CA PHE A 7 6.02 8.94 5.53
C PHE A 7 5.57 7.52 5.85
N ILE A 8 6.40 6.52 5.49
CA ILE A 8 6.08 5.12 5.76
C ILE A 8 5.96 4.85 7.26
N ASP A 9 6.88 5.40 8.04
CA ASP A 9 6.84 5.25 9.50
C ASP A 9 5.56 5.83 10.09
N SER A 10 5.08 6.93 9.53
CA SER A 10 3.86 7.58 10.01
C SER A 10 2.61 6.74 9.75
N LEU A 11 2.66 5.83 8.79
CA LEU A 11 1.53 4.97 8.47
C LEU A 11 1.32 3.84 9.48
N ASP A 12 2.37 3.48 10.21
CA ASP A 12 2.33 2.44 11.24
C ASP A 12 1.71 1.14 10.72
N LEU A 13 2.26 0.64 9.62
CA LEU A 13 1.69 -0.54 8.94
C LEU A 13 1.96 -1.86 9.65
N GLY A 14 2.98 -1.91 10.52
CA GLY A 14 3.34 -3.13 11.23
C GLY A 14 4.20 -4.10 10.44
N PHE A 15 4.62 -3.72 9.24
CA PHE A 15 5.47 -4.52 8.37
C PHE A 15 6.65 -3.69 7.91
N GLU A 16 7.79 -4.34 7.74
CA GLU A 16 8.99 -3.66 7.30
C GLU A 16 9.06 -3.68 5.77
N PRO A 17 9.00 -2.50 5.12
CA PRO A 17 9.08 -2.46 3.66
C PRO A 17 10.51 -2.69 3.18
N ILE A 18 10.61 -3.23 1.98
CA ILE A 18 11.87 -3.50 1.31
C ILE A 18 12.04 -2.47 0.20
N GLU A 19 13.20 -1.81 0.17
CA GLU A 19 13.50 -0.86 -0.89
C GLU A 19 13.63 -1.57 -2.23
N GLU A 20 12.89 -1.08 -3.22
CA GLU A 20 12.92 -1.63 -4.57
C GLU A 20 12.81 -0.49 -5.57
N GLY A 21 13.85 -0.29 -6.37
CA GLY A 21 13.89 0.82 -7.31
C GLY A 21 13.80 2.16 -6.62
N ASN A 22 12.82 2.98 -6.98
CA ASN A 22 12.62 4.30 -6.41
C ASN A 22 11.60 4.32 -5.27
N GLY A 23 11.18 3.16 -4.80
CA GLY A 23 10.16 3.08 -3.77
C GLY A 23 10.37 1.90 -2.85
N TYR A 24 9.29 1.52 -2.17
CA TYR A 24 9.32 0.44 -1.18
C TYR A 24 8.16 -0.52 -1.44
N VAL A 25 8.36 -1.78 -1.09
CA VAL A 25 7.39 -2.84 -1.31
C VAL A 25 7.22 -3.65 -0.03
N ILE A 26 5.96 -3.95 0.28
CA ILE A 26 5.61 -4.91 1.33
C ILE A 26 4.89 -6.06 0.63
N SER A 27 5.40 -7.27 0.80
CA SER A 27 4.78 -8.47 0.24
C SER A 27 4.06 -9.23 1.33
N LEU A 28 2.81 -9.60 1.08
CA LEU A 28 1.97 -10.33 2.02
C LEU A 28 1.45 -11.61 1.36
N ASP A 29 1.25 -12.64 2.17
CA ASP A 29 0.68 -13.92 1.71
C ASP A 29 -0.66 -14.24 2.38
N ASN A 30 -1.28 -13.24 2.97
CA ASN A 30 -2.41 -13.40 3.88
C ASN A 30 -3.38 -12.25 3.66
N SER A 31 -4.63 -12.59 3.36
CA SER A 31 -5.65 -11.57 3.08
C SER A 31 -6.05 -10.78 4.32
N ASP A 32 -5.93 -11.35 5.50
CA ASP A 32 -6.26 -10.64 6.74
C ASP A 32 -5.30 -9.49 6.99
N ASP A 33 -4.00 -9.69 6.75
CA ASP A 33 -3.01 -8.63 6.87
C ASP A 33 -3.25 -7.54 5.83
N PHE A 34 -3.57 -7.94 4.60
CA PHE A 34 -3.89 -7.00 3.53
C PHE A 34 -5.10 -6.14 3.89
N SER A 35 -6.17 -6.76 4.38
CA SER A 35 -7.38 -6.05 4.77
C SER A 35 -7.14 -5.12 5.96
N SER A 36 -6.31 -5.54 6.90
CA SER A 36 -5.94 -4.73 8.06
C SER A 36 -5.23 -3.45 7.62
N ILE A 37 -4.28 -3.56 6.69
CA ILE A 37 -3.57 -2.40 6.16
C ILE A 37 -4.52 -1.52 5.35
N TYR A 38 -5.37 -2.11 4.52
CA TYR A 38 -6.36 -1.36 3.76
C TYR A 38 -7.23 -0.50 4.68
N ASN A 39 -7.73 -1.07 5.76
CA ASN A 39 -8.56 -0.34 6.71
C ASN A 39 -7.79 0.81 7.37
N LYS A 40 -6.53 0.59 7.69
CA LYS A 40 -5.67 1.64 8.26
C LYS A 40 -5.54 2.82 7.32
N LEU A 41 -5.27 2.55 6.05
CA LEU A 41 -5.11 3.59 5.05
C LEU A 41 -6.44 4.29 4.75
N PHE A 42 -7.51 3.54 4.69
CA PHE A 42 -8.85 4.08 4.43
C PHE A 42 -9.29 5.05 5.54
N LEU A 43 -8.94 4.74 6.79
CA LEU A 43 -9.31 5.56 7.94
C LEU A 43 -8.32 6.69 8.21
N ASN A 44 -7.24 6.78 7.45
CA ASN A 44 -6.24 7.83 7.61
C ASN A 44 -6.72 9.12 6.95
N ASP A 45 -6.95 10.16 7.75
CA ASP A 45 -7.48 11.43 7.27
C ASP A 45 -6.51 12.18 6.35
N ASP A 46 -5.22 11.85 6.40
CA ASP A 46 -4.21 12.48 5.55
C ASP A 46 -4.11 11.86 4.16
N LEU A 47 -4.83 10.76 3.93
CA LEU A 47 -4.82 10.05 2.66
C LEU A 47 -6.19 10.10 2.00
N GLU A 48 -6.17 10.13 0.66
CA GLU A 48 -7.37 10.02 -0.15
C GLU A 48 -7.23 8.80 -1.04
N GLU A 49 -8.32 8.07 -1.22
CA GLU A 49 -8.36 6.99 -2.19
C GLU A 49 -8.50 7.62 -3.58
N ASP A 50 -7.46 7.48 -4.39
CA ASP A 50 -7.39 8.14 -5.69
C ASP A 50 -7.98 7.27 -6.81
N ASP A 51 -7.75 5.96 -6.74
CA ASP A 51 -8.20 5.04 -7.77
C ASP A 51 -8.53 3.68 -7.17
N GLN A 52 -9.44 2.99 -7.82
CA GLN A 52 -9.81 1.65 -7.45
C GLN A 52 -10.13 0.89 -8.73
N LYS A 53 -9.49 -0.26 -8.91
CA LYS A 53 -9.68 -1.08 -10.09
C LYS A 53 -9.91 -2.52 -9.66
N LEU A 54 -11.11 -3.01 -9.93
CA LEU A 54 -11.48 -4.38 -9.58
C LEU A 54 -11.54 -5.21 -10.86
N LEU A 55 -10.62 -6.13 -10.99
CA LEU A 55 -10.58 -7.09 -12.09
C LEU A 55 -10.96 -8.46 -11.54
N GLU A 56 -11.20 -9.42 -12.43
CA GLU A 56 -11.66 -10.74 -12.01
C GLU A 56 -10.75 -11.40 -10.98
N ASP A 57 -9.44 -11.37 -11.21
CA ASP A 57 -8.47 -12.04 -10.35
C ASP A 57 -7.60 -11.10 -9.54
N VAL A 58 -7.61 -9.80 -9.86
CA VAL A 58 -6.70 -8.83 -9.26
C VAL A 58 -7.47 -7.54 -8.93
N SER A 59 -7.23 -7.01 -7.76
CA SER A 59 -7.78 -5.72 -7.35
C SER A 59 -6.65 -4.76 -7.04
N TYR A 60 -6.83 -3.49 -7.41
CA TYR A 60 -5.89 -2.42 -7.13
C TYR A 60 -6.59 -1.31 -6.36
N PHE A 61 -5.91 -0.79 -5.35
CA PHE A 61 -6.39 0.36 -4.57
C PHE A 61 -5.24 1.34 -4.45
N VAL A 62 -5.48 2.61 -4.75
CA VAL A 62 -4.45 3.64 -4.70
C VAL A 62 -4.84 4.69 -3.68
N PHE A 63 -3.95 4.95 -2.73
CA PHE A 63 -4.09 6.01 -1.75
C PHE A 63 -2.96 7.02 -1.95
N THR A 64 -3.26 8.30 -1.73
CA THR A 64 -2.26 9.34 -1.89
C THR A 64 -2.50 10.49 -0.91
N ASN A 65 -1.41 11.18 -0.54
CA ASN A 65 -1.49 12.45 0.19
C ASN A 65 -1.09 13.63 -0.70
N GLY A 66 -0.95 13.40 -2.01
CA GLY A 66 -0.51 14.41 -2.96
C GLY A 66 0.98 14.34 -3.27
N ASN A 67 1.81 13.88 -2.35
CA ASN A 67 3.27 13.78 -2.50
C ASN A 67 3.72 12.34 -2.71
N TYR A 68 3.06 11.40 -2.06
CA TYR A 68 3.37 9.98 -2.14
C TYR A 68 2.13 9.22 -2.51
N GLU A 69 2.32 8.04 -3.07
CA GLU A 69 1.20 7.14 -3.35
C GLU A 69 1.48 5.75 -2.80
N ILE A 70 0.40 5.08 -2.43
CA ILE A 70 0.43 3.71 -1.93
C ILE A 70 -0.47 2.91 -2.84
N ILE A 71 0.10 1.94 -3.54
CA ILE A 71 -0.64 1.07 -4.44
C ILE A 71 -0.76 -0.30 -3.80
N MET A 72 -1.98 -0.67 -3.44
CA MET A 72 -2.26 -1.98 -2.88
C MET A 72 -2.80 -2.88 -3.99
N SER A 73 -2.16 -4.01 -4.21
CA SER A 73 -2.63 -4.98 -5.20
C SER A 73 -2.88 -6.33 -4.54
N ALA A 74 -4.00 -6.92 -4.89
CA ALA A 74 -4.39 -8.24 -4.39
C ALA A 74 -4.59 -9.17 -5.58
N ASN A 75 -3.84 -10.28 -5.60
CA ASN A 75 -4.02 -11.32 -6.59
C ASN A 75 -4.66 -12.52 -5.88
N TYR A 76 -5.96 -12.68 -6.09
CA TYR A 76 -6.75 -13.70 -5.40
C TYR A 76 -6.48 -15.11 -5.92
N ASP A 77 -5.99 -15.23 -7.15
CA ASP A 77 -5.68 -16.53 -7.75
C ASP A 77 -4.45 -17.17 -7.11
N THR A 78 -3.47 -16.37 -6.74
CA THR A 78 -2.22 -16.84 -6.14
C THR A 78 -2.11 -16.59 -4.65
N ASP A 79 -3.10 -15.96 -4.04
CA ASP A 79 -3.07 -15.50 -2.63
C ASP A 79 -1.86 -14.61 -2.35
N ARG A 80 -1.50 -13.78 -3.30
CA ARG A 80 -0.39 -12.86 -3.15
C ARG A 80 -0.89 -11.43 -3.11
N TYR A 81 -0.36 -10.69 -2.15
CA TYR A 81 -0.76 -9.31 -1.90
C TYR A 81 0.50 -8.46 -1.84
N GLU A 82 0.44 -7.27 -2.42
CA GLU A 82 1.60 -6.40 -2.49
C GLU A 82 1.18 -4.96 -2.22
N ILE A 83 2.04 -4.25 -1.49
CA ILE A 83 1.83 -2.83 -1.21
C ILE A 83 3.08 -2.10 -1.67
N ARG A 84 2.91 -1.21 -2.65
CA ARG A 84 4.01 -0.40 -3.18
C ARG A 84 3.82 1.03 -2.72
N ILE A 85 4.89 1.62 -2.22
CA ILE A 85 4.90 2.99 -1.71
C ILE A 85 5.99 3.76 -2.45
N GLY A 86 5.62 4.88 -3.04
CA GLY A 86 6.56 5.69 -3.79
C GLY A 86 6.14 7.14 -3.89
N GLU A 87 6.97 7.93 -4.53
CA GLU A 87 6.65 9.32 -4.83
C GLU A 87 5.65 9.37 -5.99
N ARG A 88 4.76 10.30 -5.89
CA ARG A 88 3.75 10.50 -6.93
C ARG A 88 4.27 11.32 -8.11
#